data_2bda4b0708bb4d70e8f81fcee9f58304
#
_entry.id   2bda4b0708bb4d70e8f81fcee9f58304
#
_cell.length_a   1.000
_cell.length_b   1.000
_cell.length_c   1.000
_cell.angle_alpha   90.00
_cell.angle_beta   90.00
_cell.angle_gamma   90.00
#
_symmetry.space_group_name_H-M   'P 1'
#
loop_
_entity.id
_entity.type
_entity.pdbx_description
1 polymer ?
#
loop_
_entity_poly.entity_id
_entity_poly.type
_entity_poly.pdbx_seq_one_letter_code
_entity_poly.pdbx_strand_id
1 'polypeptide(L)'
;MRFSSRAILRPNLLTQSNVKIHNSWFYQTCLSEQHLSALSLMSIGNTMKPANNHGIKRIFRATGFSMKGLKAAWVHEAAFRQELMLAIVMLPVALWVDISTIERLLLIFTLFIVLIVELLNSAIEAVVDRVGSEIHPLSGQAKDIASAAVFMSLALCGLTWLVVLAPLVF
;
A
#
# COMPACT_ATOMS: atom_id res chain seq x y z
N MET A 1 -36.64 56.99 -28.67
CA MET A 1 -35.62 57.92 -29.17
C MET A 1 -34.31 57.71 -28.48
N ARG A 2 -33.23 57.63 -29.23
CA ARG A 2 -31.80 57.60 -28.94
C ARG A 2 -31.17 56.30 -28.50
N PHE A 3 -30.56 55.68 -29.47
CA PHE A 3 -29.45 54.73 -29.42
C PHE A 3 -28.24 55.36 -28.69
N SER A 4 -27.55 54.58 -27.84
CA SER A 4 -26.20 54.86 -27.44
C SER A 4 -25.31 53.67 -27.73
N SER A 5 -24.33 53.91 -28.61
CA SER A 5 -23.37 52.97 -29.17
C SER A 5 -22.44 52.43 -28.05
N ARG A 6 -22.34 51.12 -27.95
CA ARG A 6 -21.23 50.46 -27.24
C ARG A 6 -19.97 50.45 -28.09
N ALA A 7 -18.97 51.18 -27.63
CA ALA A 7 -17.61 51.05 -28.17
C ALA A 7 -17.01 49.70 -27.82
N ILE A 8 -16.79 48.89 -28.81
CA ILE A 8 -16.05 47.64 -28.69
C ILE A 8 -14.57 47.97 -28.68
N LEU A 9 -13.96 47.97 -27.50
CA LEU A 9 -12.51 48.01 -27.32
C LEU A 9 -11.89 46.72 -27.91
N ARG A 10 -11.19 46.84 -29.04
CA ARG A 10 -10.38 45.74 -29.60
C ARG A 10 -9.13 45.56 -28.70
N PRO A 11 -8.82 44.38 -28.20
CA PRO A 11 -7.57 44.14 -27.46
C PRO A 11 -6.37 44.30 -28.41
N ASN A 12 -5.37 45.04 -27.94
CA ASN A 12 -4.14 45.36 -28.64
C ASN A 12 -3.40 44.08 -29.08
N LEU A 13 -3.10 43.98 -30.38
CA LEU A 13 -2.36 42.87 -31.01
C LEU A 13 -0.98 42.63 -30.37
N LEU A 14 -0.40 43.63 -29.70
CA LEU A 14 0.91 43.53 -29.06
C LEU A 14 0.89 42.71 -27.74
N THR A 15 -0.25 42.62 -27.06
CA THR A 15 -0.39 41.82 -25.87
C THR A 15 -0.53 40.31 -26.16
N GLN A 16 -1.10 39.96 -27.32
CA GLN A 16 -1.21 38.55 -27.74
C GLN A 16 0.12 37.92 -28.17
N SER A 17 1.03 38.69 -28.76
CA SER A 17 2.34 38.18 -29.15
C SER A 17 3.24 37.88 -27.96
N ASN A 18 3.22 38.73 -26.92
CA ASN A 18 4.02 38.53 -25.72
C ASN A 18 3.53 37.33 -24.86
N VAL A 19 2.22 37.12 -24.81
CA VAL A 19 1.66 35.96 -24.10
C VAL A 19 2.00 34.64 -24.80
N LYS A 20 1.99 34.64 -26.15
CA LYS A 20 2.37 33.43 -26.93
C LYS A 20 3.85 33.06 -26.80
N ILE A 21 4.75 34.06 -26.76
CA ILE A 21 6.20 33.85 -26.61
C ILE A 21 6.51 33.36 -25.18
N HIS A 22 5.86 33.93 -24.14
CA HIS A 22 6.09 33.53 -22.76
C HIS A 22 5.60 32.09 -22.50
N ASN A 23 4.46 31.70 -23.05
CA ASN A 23 3.95 30.34 -22.92
C ASN A 23 4.80 29.32 -23.69
N SER A 24 5.36 29.66 -24.84
CA SER A 24 6.25 28.78 -25.61
C SER A 24 7.53 28.44 -24.83
N TRP A 25 8.14 29.41 -24.17
CA TRP A 25 9.31 29.19 -23.32
C TRP A 25 9.00 28.31 -22.10
N PHE A 26 7.85 28.55 -21.47
CA PHE A 26 7.42 27.77 -20.31
C PHE A 26 7.15 26.30 -20.66
N TYR A 27 6.53 26.04 -21.83
CA TYR A 27 6.29 24.67 -22.30
C TYR A 27 7.60 23.96 -22.69
N GLN A 28 8.57 24.66 -23.30
CA GLN A 28 9.86 24.06 -23.63
C GLN A 28 10.72 23.75 -22.43
N THR A 29 10.77 24.61 -21.42
CA THR A 29 11.48 24.32 -20.15
C THR A 29 10.81 23.20 -19.38
N CYS A 30 9.48 23.19 -19.30
CA CYS A 30 8.75 22.12 -18.60
C CYS A 30 8.92 20.76 -19.28
N LEU A 31 8.91 20.71 -20.63
CA LEU A 31 9.15 19.48 -21.39
C LEU A 31 10.61 19.00 -21.29
N SER A 32 11.59 19.90 -21.19
CA SER A 32 12.99 19.52 -21.01
C SER A 32 13.27 18.95 -19.61
N GLU A 33 12.65 19.50 -18.57
CA GLU A 33 12.78 18.98 -17.21
C GLU A 33 12.07 17.63 -17.04
N GLN A 34 10.88 17.47 -17.65
CA GLN A 34 10.18 16.18 -17.65
C GLN A 34 10.96 15.10 -18.43
N HIS A 35 11.61 15.48 -19.54
CA HIS A 35 12.45 14.55 -20.29
C HIS A 35 13.71 14.14 -19.53
N LEU A 36 14.35 15.07 -18.81
CA LEU A 36 15.51 14.80 -17.97
C LEU A 36 15.15 13.97 -16.75
N SER A 37 14.00 14.23 -16.12
CA SER A 37 13.50 13.42 -15.01
C SER A 37 13.08 12.01 -15.46
N ALA A 38 12.45 11.88 -16.64
CA ALA A 38 12.12 10.59 -17.23
C ALA A 38 13.36 9.77 -17.60
N LEU A 39 14.41 10.40 -18.16
CA LEU A 39 15.69 9.75 -18.44
C LEU A 39 16.43 9.35 -17.15
N SER A 40 16.37 10.17 -16.11
CA SER A 40 16.91 9.84 -14.78
C SER A 40 16.16 8.65 -14.15
N LEU A 41 14.83 8.62 -14.24
CA LEU A 41 14.01 7.51 -13.75
C LEU A 41 14.24 6.22 -14.57
N MET A 42 14.44 6.33 -15.89
CA MET A 42 14.83 5.19 -16.73
C MET A 42 16.23 4.66 -16.38
N SER A 43 17.17 5.53 -16.03
CA SER A 43 18.51 5.13 -15.56
C SER A 43 18.45 4.41 -14.22
N ILE A 44 17.60 4.86 -13.29
CA ILE A 44 17.38 4.21 -11.99
C ILE A 44 16.66 2.86 -12.16
N GLY A 45 15.72 2.75 -13.10
CA GLY A 45 15.03 1.49 -13.39
C GLY A 45 15.96 0.40 -13.95
N ASN A 46 17.03 0.77 -14.64
CA ASN A 46 17.99 -0.18 -15.20
C ASN A 46 18.98 -0.75 -14.17
N THR A 47 19.13 -0.13 -12.99
CA THR A 47 19.99 -0.65 -11.91
C THR A 47 19.29 -1.67 -11.01
N MET A 48 17.97 -1.90 -11.16
CA MET A 48 17.21 -2.83 -10.34
C MET A 48 16.97 -4.22 -10.95
N LYS A 49 17.54 -4.53 -12.12
CA LYS A 49 17.57 -5.92 -12.60
C LYS A 49 18.89 -6.57 -12.20
N PRO A 50 18.95 -7.33 -11.10
CA PRO A 50 20.13 -8.12 -10.81
C PRO A 50 20.23 -9.18 -11.91
N ALA A 51 21.26 -9.09 -12.73
CA ALA A 51 21.60 -10.09 -13.71
C ALA A 51 21.76 -11.46 -13.00
N ASN A 52 21.14 -12.49 -13.56
CA ASN A 52 21.39 -13.89 -13.26
C ASN A 52 20.94 -14.39 -11.88
N ASN A 53 19.60 -14.47 -11.69
CA ASN A 53 18.98 -15.07 -10.51
C ASN A 53 18.32 -16.43 -10.85
N HIS A 54 19.11 -17.44 -11.20
CA HIS A 54 18.61 -18.78 -11.41
C HIS A 54 18.91 -19.71 -10.21
N GLY A 55 17.93 -20.56 -9.86
CA GLY A 55 18.11 -21.63 -8.89
C GLY A 55 18.08 -21.21 -7.41
N ILE A 56 18.77 -21.98 -6.59
CA ILE A 56 18.79 -21.91 -5.12
C ILE A 56 19.18 -20.52 -4.58
N LYS A 57 20.08 -19.80 -5.22
CA LYS A 57 20.47 -18.44 -4.82
C LYS A 57 19.28 -17.44 -4.82
N ARG A 58 18.28 -17.65 -5.68
CA ARG A 58 17.07 -16.85 -5.69
C ARG A 58 16.22 -17.07 -4.43
N ILE A 59 16.14 -18.32 -3.98
CA ILE A 59 15.38 -18.70 -2.77
C ILE A 59 16.02 -18.05 -1.54
N PHE A 60 17.34 -18.16 -1.35
CA PHE A 60 18.04 -17.51 -0.23
C PHE A 60 17.88 -15.99 -0.23
N ARG A 61 17.91 -15.38 -1.41
CA ARG A 61 17.69 -13.94 -1.53
C ARG A 61 16.25 -13.54 -1.20
N ALA A 62 15.27 -14.33 -1.67
CA ALA A 62 13.86 -14.11 -1.35
C ALA A 62 13.60 -14.24 0.16
N THR A 63 14.17 -15.26 0.82
CA THR A 63 14.11 -15.39 2.28
C THR A 63 14.71 -14.17 2.99
N GLY A 64 15.85 -13.66 2.51
CA GLY A 64 16.45 -12.45 3.05
C GLY A 64 15.54 -11.21 2.92
N PHE A 65 14.79 -11.07 1.82
CA PHE A 65 13.81 -9.99 1.67
C PHE A 65 12.60 -10.19 2.60
N SER A 66 12.13 -11.41 2.75
CA SER A 66 11.04 -11.73 3.69
C SER A 66 11.42 -11.36 5.13
N MET A 67 12.62 -11.71 5.56
CA MET A 67 13.11 -11.34 6.90
C MET A 67 13.23 -9.84 7.10
N LYS A 68 13.62 -9.09 6.07
CA LYS A 68 13.64 -7.61 6.12
C LYS A 68 12.22 -7.05 6.21
N GLY A 69 11.26 -7.61 5.49
CA GLY A 69 9.85 -7.22 5.57
C GLY A 69 9.26 -7.46 6.96
N LEU A 70 9.45 -8.65 7.52
CA LEU A 70 9.01 -8.96 8.89
C LEU A 70 9.64 -8.05 9.94
N LYS A 71 10.93 -7.74 9.80
CA LYS A 71 11.61 -6.79 10.67
C LYS A 71 11.03 -5.38 10.54
N ALA A 72 10.73 -4.93 9.33
CA ALA A 72 10.10 -3.63 9.11
C ALA A 72 8.70 -3.55 9.75
N ALA A 73 7.85 -4.55 9.55
CA ALA A 73 6.55 -4.65 10.20
C ALA A 73 6.68 -4.65 11.73
N TRP A 74 7.61 -5.43 12.29
CA TRP A 74 7.86 -5.43 13.74
C TRP A 74 8.26 -4.06 14.29
N VAL A 75 9.09 -3.31 13.57
CA VAL A 75 9.62 -2.01 14.05
C VAL A 75 8.58 -0.91 13.92
N HIS A 76 7.84 -0.89 12.79
CA HIS A 76 7.00 0.25 12.44
C HIS A 76 5.52 0.04 12.77
N GLU A 77 5.03 -1.22 12.81
CA GLU A 77 3.61 -1.51 12.95
C GLU A 77 3.26 -2.01 14.36
N ALA A 78 2.48 -1.22 15.08
CA ALA A 78 2.02 -1.60 16.42
C ALA A 78 1.01 -2.76 16.37
N ALA A 79 0.09 -2.75 15.40
CA ALA A 79 -0.92 -3.78 15.20
C ALA A 79 -0.26 -5.14 14.95
N PHE A 80 0.70 -5.21 14.02
CA PHE A 80 1.45 -6.44 13.75
C PHE A 80 2.11 -7.03 15.00
N ARG A 81 2.70 -6.20 15.87
CA ARG A 81 3.27 -6.68 17.15
C ARG A 81 2.22 -7.29 18.06
N GLN A 82 1.06 -6.62 18.20
CA GLN A 82 -0.04 -7.10 19.06
C GLN A 82 -0.60 -8.42 18.55
N GLU A 83 -0.86 -8.53 17.26
CA GLU A 83 -1.38 -9.75 16.62
C GLU A 83 -0.38 -10.91 16.69
N LEU A 84 0.92 -10.63 16.46
CA LEU A 84 1.96 -11.65 16.60
C LEU A 84 2.07 -12.16 18.03
N MET A 85 2.02 -11.28 19.05
CA MET A 85 2.04 -11.68 20.45
C MET A 85 0.80 -12.50 20.81
N LEU A 86 -0.38 -12.11 20.31
CA LEU A 86 -1.60 -12.90 20.47
C LEU A 86 -1.45 -14.28 19.83
N ALA A 87 -0.92 -14.37 18.62
CA ALA A 87 -0.68 -15.64 17.94
C ALA A 87 0.30 -16.53 18.69
N ILE A 88 1.37 -15.97 19.29
CA ILE A 88 2.35 -16.70 20.12
C ILE A 88 1.66 -17.32 21.36
N VAL A 89 0.69 -16.63 21.96
CA VAL A 89 -0.06 -17.15 23.11
C VAL A 89 -1.10 -18.17 22.66
N MET A 90 -1.80 -17.92 21.56
CA MET A 90 -2.89 -18.77 21.09
C MET A 90 -2.41 -20.07 20.42
N LEU A 91 -1.25 -20.06 19.79
CA LEU A 91 -0.71 -21.23 19.09
C LEU A 91 -0.49 -22.45 20.04
N PRO A 92 0.12 -22.31 21.24
CA PRO A 92 0.19 -23.40 22.21
C PRO A 92 -1.20 -23.93 22.63
N VAL A 93 -2.18 -23.07 22.80
CA VAL A 93 -3.56 -23.47 23.11
C VAL A 93 -4.11 -24.38 22.01
N ALA A 94 -3.99 -23.99 20.74
CA ALA A 94 -4.42 -24.81 19.61
C ALA A 94 -3.70 -26.18 19.55
N LEU A 95 -2.45 -26.25 20.01
CA LEU A 95 -1.67 -27.50 20.00
C LEU A 95 -2.01 -28.43 21.16
N TRP A 96 -2.42 -27.92 22.31
CA TRP A 96 -2.65 -28.72 23.53
C TRP A 96 -4.10 -29.13 23.73
N VAL A 97 -5.05 -28.39 23.18
CA VAL A 97 -6.48 -28.70 23.33
C VAL A 97 -6.81 -30.01 22.63
N ASP A 98 -7.66 -30.84 23.23
CA ASP A 98 -8.11 -32.13 22.72
C ASP A 98 -9.24 -31.91 21.69
N ILE A 99 -8.86 -31.69 20.47
CA ILE A 99 -9.71 -31.44 19.29
C ILE A 99 -9.23 -32.26 18.10
N SER A 100 -10.08 -32.42 17.10
CA SER A 100 -9.72 -33.11 15.86
C SER A 100 -8.57 -32.40 15.13
N THR A 101 -7.84 -33.13 14.29
CA THR A 101 -6.75 -32.57 13.47
C THR A 101 -7.23 -31.46 12.54
N ILE A 102 -8.44 -31.60 12.00
CA ILE A 102 -9.03 -30.58 11.11
C ILE A 102 -9.32 -29.29 11.87
N GLU A 103 -9.94 -29.37 13.05
CA GLU A 103 -10.21 -28.22 13.89
C GLU A 103 -8.91 -27.51 14.30
N ARG A 104 -7.90 -28.28 14.71
CA ARG A 104 -6.57 -27.74 15.04
C ARG A 104 -5.94 -26.99 13.88
N LEU A 105 -6.00 -27.55 12.66
CA LEU A 105 -5.51 -26.88 11.46
C LEU A 105 -6.28 -25.59 11.16
N LEU A 106 -7.60 -25.56 11.36
CA LEU A 106 -8.40 -24.36 11.17
C LEU A 106 -8.02 -23.25 12.16
N LEU A 107 -7.80 -23.60 13.44
CA LEU A 107 -7.35 -22.63 14.45
C LEU A 107 -6.00 -22.02 14.06
N ILE A 108 -5.03 -22.84 13.70
CA ILE A 108 -3.70 -22.38 13.29
C ILE A 108 -3.78 -21.55 12.00
N PHE A 109 -4.55 -22.01 11.01
CA PHE A 109 -4.71 -21.34 9.74
C PHE A 109 -5.25 -19.92 9.89
N THR A 110 -6.27 -19.73 10.74
CA THR A 110 -6.85 -18.39 10.95
C THR A 110 -5.88 -17.44 11.64
N LEU A 111 -5.02 -17.88 12.55
CA LEU A 111 -3.97 -17.05 13.13
C LEU A 111 -2.97 -16.57 12.05
N PHE A 112 -2.54 -17.47 11.17
CA PHE A 112 -1.64 -17.07 10.07
C PHE A 112 -2.31 -16.14 9.06
N ILE A 113 -3.60 -16.33 8.77
CA ILE A 113 -4.34 -15.42 7.87
C ILE A 113 -4.38 -14.01 8.44
N VAL A 114 -4.63 -13.84 9.72
CA VAL A 114 -4.60 -12.51 10.38
C VAL A 114 -3.24 -11.85 10.15
N LEU A 115 -2.14 -12.53 10.45
CA LEU A 115 -0.79 -11.98 10.28
C LEU A 115 -0.46 -11.66 8.82
N ILE A 116 -0.91 -12.48 7.86
CA ILE A 116 -0.70 -12.23 6.43
C ILE A 116 -1.48 -10.99 5.98
N VAL A 117 -2.73 -10.86 6.39
CA VAL A 117 -3.58 -9.72 6.01
C VAL A 117 -3.04 -8.43 6.63
N GLU A 118 -2.53 -8.45 7.86
CA GLU A 118 -1.89 -7.31 8.50
C GLU A 118 -0.61 -6.87 7.77
N LEU A 119 0.23 -7.83 7.34
CA LEU A 119 1.40 -7.50 6.52
C LEU A 119 1.01 -6.86 5.17
N LEU A 120 -0.09 -7.30 4.56
CA LEU A 120 -0.61 -6.69 3.33
C LEU A 120 -1.18 -5.28 3.58
N ASN A 121 -1.90 -5.08 4.69
CA ASN A 121 -2.36 -3.77 5.13
C ASN A 121 -1.19 -2.80 5.29
N SER A 122 -0.17 -3.19 6.06
CA SER A 122 1.05 -2.39 6.26
C SER A 122 1.76 -2.04 4.94
N ALA A 123 1.80 -2.98 3.99
CA ALA A 123 2.39 -2.73 2.68
C ALA A 123 1.57 -1.72 1.86
N ILE A 124 0.23 -1.78 1.92
CA ILE A 124 -0.65 -0.82 1.26
C ILE A 124 -0.47 0.57 1.88
N GLU A 125 -0.45 0.68 3.20
CA GLU A 125 -0.24 1.95 3.91
C GLU A 125 1.10 2.58 3.51
N ALA A 126 2.18 1.80 3.51
CA ALA A 126 3.51 2.29 3.11
C ALA A 126 3.55 2.79 1.65
N VAL A 127 2.82 2.15 0.73
CA VAL A 127 2.72 2.59 -0.67
C VAL A 127 1.90 3.87 -0.77
N VAL A 128 0.76 3.95 -0.09
CA VAL A 128 -0.12 5.13 -0.09
C VAL A 128 0.60 6.34 0.49
N ASP A 129 1.30 6.18 1.61
CA ASP A 129 2.04 7.27 2.27
C ASP A 129 3.23 7.77 1.44
N ARG A 130 3.79 6.93 0.58
CA ARG A 130 4.84 7.33 -0.36
C ARG A 130 4.33 8.17 -1.53
N VAL A 131 3.09 7.96 -1.99
CA VAL A 131 2.55 8.61 -3.21
C VAL A 131 2.44 10.13 -3.05
N GLY A 132 2.24 10.64 -1.84
CA GLY A 132 2.24 12.07 -1.56
C GLY A 132 1.69 12.40 -0.17
N SER A 133 2.06 13.59 0.32
CA SER A 133 1.52 14.15 1.57
C SER A 133 0.14 14.80 1.38
N GLU A 134 -0.37 14.86 0.15
CA GLU A 134 -1.67 15.45 -0.15
C GLU A 134 -2.79 14.48 0.23
N ILE A 135 -3.82 14.99 0.91
CA ILE A 135 -5.00 14.22 1.26
C ILE A 135 -5.82 13.98 -0.01
N HIS A 136 -5.71 12.77 -0.56
CA HIS A 136 -6.48 12.37 -1.73
C HIS A 136 -7.58 11.36 -1.34
N PRO A 137 -8.84 11.53 -1.79
CA PRO A 137 -9.95 10.63 -1.40
C PRO A 137 -9.69 9.16 -1.69
N LEU A 138 -9.06 8.83 -2.82
CA LEU A 138 -8.72 7.45 -3.18
C LEU A 138 -7.64 6.84 -2.28
N SER A 139 -6.71 7.66 -1.78
CA SER A 139 -5.70 7.22 -0.81
C SER A 139 -6.34 6.83 0.52
N GLY A 140 -7.28 7.66 1.02
CA GLY A 140 -8.09 7.33 2.18
C GLY A 140 -8.89 6.05 1.98
N GLN A 141 -9.61 5.94 0.86
CA GLN A 141 -10.39 4.75 0.54
C GLN A 141 -9.54 3.47 0.48
N ALA A 142 -8.31 3.54 -0.07
CA ALA A 142 -7.42 2.39 -0.13
C ALA A 142 -7.02 1.91 1.28
N LYS A 143 -6.69 2.83 2.20
CA LYS A 143 -6.39 2.53 3.60
C LYS A 143 -7.60 1.93 4.32
N ASP A 144 -8.79 2.51 4.14
CA ASP A 144 -10.03 2.03 4.75
C ASP A 144 -10.35 0.60 4.30
N ILE A 145 -10.20 0.28 3.00
CA ILE A 145 -10.41 -1.07 2.47
C ILE A 145 -9.38 -2.06 3.04
N ALA A 146 -8.13 -1.67 3.14
CA ALA A 146 -7.08 -2.52 3.70
C ALA A 146 -7.33 -2.81 5.19
N SER A 147 -7.69 -1.79 5.98
CA SER A 147 -8.10 -1.94 7.37
C SER A 147 -9.36 -2.81 7.53
N ALA A 148 -10.35 -2.68 6.62
CA ALA A 148 -11.53 -3.54 6.63
C ALA A 148 -11.16 -5.02 6.39
N ALA A 149 -10.17 -5.33 5.57
CA ALA A 149 -9.68 -6.69 5.37
C ALA A 149 -9.06 -7.26 6.66
N VAL A 150 -8.30 -6.48 7.42
CA VAL A 150 -7.80 -6.86 8.75
C VAL A 150 -8.95 -7.16 9.69
N PHE A 151 -9.94 -6.27 9.77
CA PHE A 151 -11.12 -6.48 10.61
C PHE A 151 -11.85 -7.79 10.27
N MET A 152 -12.05 -8.08 8.98
CA MET A 152 -12.68 -9.32 8.53
C MET A 152 -11.87 -10.57 8.90
N SER A 153 -10.55 -10.51 8.80
CA SER A 153 -9.66 -11.63 9.19
C SER A 153 -9.70 -11.89 10.69
N LEU A 154 -9.71 -10.85 11.52
CA LEU A 154 -9.87 -10.95 12.97
C LEU A 154 -11.24 -11.52 13.36
N ALA A 155 -12.31 -11.06 12.70
CA ALA A 155 -13.65 -11.58 12.92
C ALA A 155 -13.75 -13.08 12.56
N LEU A 156 -13.16 -13.47 11.43
CA LEU A 156 -13.09 -14.88 11.02
C LEU A 156 -12.30 -15.72 12.02
N CYS A 157 -11.16 -15.23 12.48
CA CYS A 157 -10.35 -15.90 13.51
C CYS A 157 -11.15 -16.08 14.80
N GLY A 158 -11.72 -14.99 15.32
CA GLY A 158 -12.51 -15.04 16.57
C GLY A 158 -13.72 -15.98 16.47
N LEU A 159 -14.46 -15.95 15.37
CA LEU A 159 -15.58 -16.84 15.12
C LEU A 159 -15.14 -18.31 15.05
N THR A 160 -14.07 -18.62 14.33
CA THR A 160 -13.55 -19.99 14.23
C THR A 160 -13.13 -20.51 15.61
N TRP A 161 -12.41 -19.72 16.38
CA TRP A 161 -11.98 -20.09 17.72
C TRP A 161 -13.16 -20.28 18.66
N LEU A 162 -14.17 -19.40 18.59
CA LEU A 162 -15.39 -19.53 19.38
C LEU A 162 -16.14 -20.84 19.05
N VAL A 163 -16.36 -21.13 17.77
CA VAL A 163 -17.10 -22.33 17.33
C VAL A 163 -16.38 -23.62 17.71
N VAL A 164 -15.05 -23.66 17.59
CA VAL A 164 -14.26 -24.85 17.90
C VAL A 164 -14.13 -25.09 19.40
N LEU A 165 -13.96 -24.02 20.18
CA LEU A 165 -13.73 -24.17 21.64
C LEU A 165 -15.00 -24.16 22.48
N ALA A 166 -16.12 -23.61 22.00
CA ALA A 166 -17.37 -23.57 22.76
C ALA A 166 -17.84 -24.96 23.24
N PRO A 167 -17.81 -26.04 22.44
CA PRO A 167 -18.22 -27.38 22.89
C PRO A 167 -17.34 -28.00 23.95
N LEU A 168 -16.16 -27.45 24.22
CA LEU A 168 -15.24 -27.92 25.25
C LEU A 168 -15.50 -27.29 26.63
N VAL A 169 -16.24 -26.17 26.62
CA VAL A 169 -16.54 -25.38 27.83
C VAL A 169 -17.98 -25.61 28.32
N PHE A 170 -18.88 -25.93 27.39
CA PHE A 170 -20.30 -26.15 27.60
C PHE A 170 -20.71 -27.58 27.22
#